data_8bcf5f6dc3420b7e6f5487a7ed64c512
#
_entry.id   8bcf5f6dc3420b7e6f5487a7ed64c512
#
_cell.length_a   1.000
_cell.length_b   1.000
_cell.length_c   1.000
_cell.angle_alpha   90.00
_cell.angle_beta   90.00
_cell.angle_gamma   90.00
#
_symmetry.space_group_name_H-M   'P 1'
#
loop_
_entity.id
_entity.type
_entity.pdbx_description
1 polymer ?
#
loop_
_entity_poly.entity_id
_entity_poly.type
_entity_poly.pdbx_seq_one_letter_code
_entity_poly.pdbx_strand_id
1 'polypeptide(L)'
;MSRQIHLSAFLLTGPVVHSHAVWRHPETIGNYLEPEYYARVAKVVEEGLFDFLFFADRLAVGDQMGGSRDLALRYGAQDATRLDPLPILSYLIGQTRKLGLGATRSTTYYEPAHIAREFATLDHLSRGRAAWNIVTSMNDSEGRLFGKDKHLEHDLRYDRADEFVEVALKLWRSWGADALKLDRESG
;
A
#
# COMPACT_ATOMS: atom_id res chain seq x y z
N MET A 1 -11.17 -30.31 -10.44
CA MET A 1 -10.44 -29.05 -10.67
C MET A 1 -9.06 -29.18 -10.08
N SER A 2 -8.00 -28.96 -10.85
CA SER A 2 -6.64 -28.95 -10.32
C SER A 2 -6.49 -27.76 -9.36
N ARG A 3 -5.93 -27.96 -8.17
CA ARG A 3 -5.58 -26.88 -7.26
C ARG A 3 -4.42 -26.10 -7.86
N GLN A 4 -4.55 -24.78 -7.95
CA GLN A 4 -3.47 -23.88 -8.35
C GLN A 4 -2.87 -23.21 -7.12
N ILE A 5 -1.57 -22.93 -7.17
CA ILE A 5 -0.88 -22.13 -6.16
C ILE A 5 -0.88 -20.68 -6.66
N HIS A 6 -1.30 -19.77 -5.81
CA HIS A 6 -1.23 -18.34 -6.08
C HIS A 6 0.00 -17.75 -5.38
N LEU A 7 0.80 -16.99 -6.12
CA LEU A 7 2.04 -16.40 -5.63
C LEU A 7 1.87 -14.87 -5.51
N SER A 8 2.23 -14.36 -4.34
CA SER A 8 2.30 -12.91 -4.09
C SER A 8 3.73 -12.52 -3.76
N ALA A 9 4.25 -11.52 -4.46
CA ALA A 9 5.50 -10.90 -4.10
C ALA A 9 5.23 -9.77 -3.09
N PHE A 10 6.01 -9.77 -2.01
CA PHE A 10 5.95 -8.77 -0.95
C PHE A 10 7.14 -7.81 -1.04
N LEU A 11 6.85 -6.51 -1.10
CA LEU A 11 7.86 -5.47 -1.10
C LEU A 11 7.59 -4.38 -0.05
N LEU A 12 8.64 -3.64 0.25
CA LEU A 12 8.58 -2.32 0.89
C LEU A 12 9.06 -1.26 -0.11
N THR A 13 8.60 -0.05 0.05
CA THR A 13 9.01 1.11 -0.75
C THR A 13 10.28 1.79 -0.21
N GLY A 14 11.12 1.01 0.43
CA GLY A 14 12.38 1.42 1.04
C GLY A 14 13.56 0.56 0.57
N PRO A 15 14.76 0.77 1.15
CA PRO A 15 15.99 0.14 0.65
C PRO A 15 16.02 -1.38 0.79
N VAL A 16 15.32 -1.94 1.74
CA VAL A 16 15.26 -3.40 1.98
C VAL A 16 14.01 -3.82 2.71
N VAL A 17 13.63 -5.09 2.56
CA VAL A 17 12.51 -5.71 3.25
C VAL A 17 12.98 -6.33 4.55
N HIS A 18 12.38 -5.94 5.68
CA HIS A 18 12.56 -6.52 7.02
C HIS A 18 14.02 -6.66 7.53
N SER A 19 14.97 -5.93 6.96
CA SER A 19 16.35 -5.93 7.44
C SER A 19 16.89 -4.51 7.56
N HIS A 20 17.30 -4.12 8.76
CA HIS A 20 17.78 -2.76 9.03
C HIS A 20 19.17 -2.49 8.48
N ALA A 21 19.97 -3.52 8.19
CA ALA A 21 21.37 -3.35 7.83
C ALA A 21 21.73 -3.83 6.41
N VAL A 22 20.84 -4.52 5.72
CA VAL A 22 21.15 -5.12 4.39
C VAL A 22 21.45 -4.07 3.33
N TRP A 23 20.95 -2.84 3.46
CA TRP A 23 21.31 -1.74 2.58
C TRP A 23 22.83 -1.47 2.52
N ARG A 24 23.58 -1.90 3.55
CA ARG A 24 25.04 -1.78 3.61
C ARG A 24 25.78 -2.91 2.86
N HIS A 25 25.08 -3.94 2.44
CA HIS A 25 25.69 -5.03 1.67
C HIS A 25 26.10 -4.51 0.29
N PRO A 26 27.33 -4.81 -0.19
CA PRO A 26 27.83 -4.26 -1.46
C PRO A 26 26.97 -4.57 -2.69
N GLU A 27 26.26 -5.70 -2.67
CA GLU A 27 25.38 -6.13 -3.75
C GLU A 27 23.94 -5.59 -3.63
N THR A 28 23.62 -4.81 -2.59
CA THR A 28 22.30 -4.21 -2.45
C THR A 28 22.12 -3.13 -3.51
N ILE A 29 21.04 -3.24 -4.27
CA ILE A 29 20.66 -2.24 -5.26
C ILE A 29 20.15 -1.00 -4.54
N GLY A 30 20.93 0.09 -4.61
CA GLY A 30 20.69 1.32 -3.84
C GLY A 30 19.73 2.32 -4.47
N ASN A 31 19.09 2.01 -5.60
CA ASN A 31 18.28 2.96 -6.36
C ASN A 31 16.75 2.84 -6.13
N TYR A 32 16.32 2.45 -4.95
CA TYR A 32 14.89 2.31 -4.59
C TYR A 32 14.11 3.63 -4.62
N LEU A 33 14.77 4.78 -4.78
CA LEU A 33 14.10 6.08 -4.99
C LEU A 33 13.81 6.36 -6.47
N GLU A 34 14.31 5.51 -7.38
CA GLU A 34 14.12 5.66 -8.82
C GLU A 34 12.94 4.81 -9.32
N PRO A 35 12.11 5.33 -10.22
CA PRO A 35 10.95 4.61 -10.73
C PRO A 35 11.33 3.35 -11.50
N GLU A 36 12.49 3.33 -12.16
CA GLU A 36 13.01 2.19 -12.92
C GLU A 36 13.25 0.95 -12.05
N TYR A 37 13.59 1.15 -10.77
CA TYR A 37 13.73 0.05 -9.81
C TYR A 37 12.41 -0.71 -9.68
N TYR A 38 11.31 0.01 -9.41
CA TYR A 38 9.99 -0.58 -9.24
C TYR A 38 9.45 -1.20 -10.53
N ALA A 39 9.66 -0.53 -11.68
CA ALA A 39 9.26 -1.05 -12.98
C ALA A 39 9.97 -2.36 -13.31
N ARG A 40 11.28 -2.46 -13.03
CA ARG A 40 12.03 -3.69 -13.24
C ARG A 40 11.54 -4.82 -12.34
N VAL A 41 11.34 -4.54 -11.04
CA VAL A 41 10.83 -5.53 -10.09
C VAL A 41 9.45 -6.04 -10.54
N ALA A 42 8.53 -5.14 -10.89
CA ALA A 42 7.20 -5.53 -11.33
C ALA A 42 7.22 -6.38 -12.61
N LYS A 43 8.10 -6.07 -13.57
CA LYS A 43 8.27 -6.88 -14.78
C LYS A 43 8.80 -8.27 -14.48
N VAL A 44 9.83 -8.38 -13.65
CA VAL A 44 10.37 -9.69 -13.24
C VAL A 44 9.32 -10.53 -12.52
N VAL A 45 8.53 -9.93 -11.64
CA VAL A 45 7.44 -10.60 -10.92
C VAL A 45 6.33 -11.04 -11.89
N GLU A 46 5.95 -10.21 -12.85
CA GLU A 46 4.96 -10.55 -13.88
C GLU A 46 5.45 -11.66 -14.81
N GLU A 47 6.70 -11.59 -15.27
CA GLU A 47 7.35 -12.63 -16.09
C GLU A 47 7.49 -13.95 -15.33
N GLY A 48 7.71 -13.89 -14.01
CA GLY A 48 7.73 -15.03 -13.11
C GLY A 48 6.35 -15.64 -12.81
N LEU A 49 5.28 -15.15 -13.47
CA LEU A 49 3.91 -15.63 -13.32
C LEU A 49 3.34 -15.50 -11.90
N PHE A 50 3.78 -14.52 -11.16
CA PHE A 50 3.13 -14.17 -9.91
C PHE A 50 1.75 -13.54 -10.20
N ASP A 51 0.79 -13.86 -9.33
CA ASP A 51 -0.55 -13.28 -9.43
C ASP A 51 -0.58 -11.83 -8.93
N PHE A 52 0.30 -11.50 -7.97
CA PHE A 52 0.18 -10.28 -7.21
C PHE A 52 1.52 -9.70 -6.73
N LEU A 53 1.68 -8.39 -6.81
CA LEU A 53 2.74 -7.63 -6.16
C LEU A 53 2.13 -6.69 -5.13
N PHE A 54 2.59 -6.77 -3.90
CA PHE A 54 2.02 -6.05 -2.78
C PHE A 54 3.08 -5.26 -2.01
N PHE A 55 2.76 -4.00 -1.74
CA PHE A 55 3.60 -3.09 -0.97
C PHE A 55 3.04 -2.90 0.43
N ALA A 56 3.79 -3.38 1.43
CA ALA A 56 3.52 -3.02 2.81
C ALA A 56 3.99 -1.59 3.10
N ASP A 57 3.32 -0.94 4.03
CA ASP A 57 3.63 0.42 4.41
C ASP A 57 3.55 0.62 5.93
N ARG A 58 4.25 1.64 6.40
CA ARG A 58 4.20 2.19 7.75
C ARG A 58 4.34 3.70 7.63
N LEU A 59 3.48 4.43 8.32
CA LEU A 59 3.37 5.89 8.17
C LEU A 59 4.47 6.67 8.93
N ALA A 60 5.12 6.08 9.92
CA ALA A 60 6.10 6.77 10.75
C ALA A 60 7.37 5.96 10.95
N VAL A 61 8.46 6.67 11.20
CA VAL A 61 9.72 6.07 11.63
C VAL A 61 9.54 5.40 13.00
N GLY A 62 10.01 4.16 13.13
CA GLY A 62 9.94 3.42 14.39
C GLY A 62 10.80 4.07 15.48
N ASP A 63 10.27 4.09 16.70
CA ASP A 63 10.94 4.62 17.89
C ASP A 63 11.03 3.61 19.05
N GLN A 64 10.74 2.35 18.75
CA GLN A 64 10.70 1.29 19.76
C GLN A 64 12.09 0.91 20.26
N MET A 65 13.12 1.00 19.43
CA MET A 65 14.49 0.67 19.81
C MET A 65 15.13 1.86 20.52
N GLY A 66 15.47 1.69 21.79
CA GLY A 66 16.08 2.74 22.62
C GLY A 66 15.14 3.89 22.99
N GLY A 67 13.84 3.77 22.76
CA GLY A 67 12.85 4.80 23.09
C GLY A 67 12.92 6.07 22.25
N SER A 68 13.72 6.08 21.17
CA SER A 68 13.86 7.23 20.27
C SER A 68 13.95 6.80 18.82
N ARG A 69 13.78 7.74 17.90
CA ARG A 69 13.96 7.53 16.47
C ARG A 69 15.42 7.51 16.02
N ASP A 70 16.34 7.90 16.88
CA ASP A 70 17.75 8.13 16.54
C ASP A 70 18.42 6.89 15.98
N LEU A 71 18.18 5.72 16.57
CA LEU A 71 18.72 4.46 16.10
C LEU A 71 18.15 4.06 14.73
N ALA A 72 16.85 4.23 14.54
CA ALA A 72 16.20 3.95 13.26
C ALA A 72 16.72 4.90 12.16
N LEU A 73 16.84 6.19 12.44
CA LEU A 73 17.36 7.17 11.51
C LEU A 73 18.84 6.95 11.19
N ARG A 74 19.64 6.59 12.18
CA ARG A 74 21.09 6.43 12.03
C ARG A 74 21.50 5.13 11.35
N TYR A 75 20.80 4.04 11.64
CA TYR A 75 21.21 2.70 11.21
C TYR A 75 20.15 1.97 10.37
N GLY A 76 18.91 2.34 10.49
CA GLY A 76 17.79 1.55 9.99
C GLY A 76 17.36 1.88 8.58
N ALA A 77 17.66 3.02 8.01
CA ALA A 77 17.22 3.51 6.69
C ALA A 77 15.83 3.03 6.18
N GLN A 78 15.45 1.82 6.57
CA GLN A 78 14.25 1.12 6.13
C GLN A 78 12.94 1.91 6.35
N ASP A 79 12.80 2.54 7.51
CA ASP A 79 11.57 3.26 7.85
C ASP A 79 11.69 4.77 7.60
N ALA A 80 12.92 5.27 7.48
CA ALA A 80 13.18 6.70 7.36
C ALA A 80 12.94 7.26 5.95
N THR A 81 13.01 6.41 4.92
CA THR A 81 13.03 6.83 3.52
C THR A 81 12.01 6.07 2.65
N ARG A 82 10.91 5.62 3.23
CA ARG A 82 9.83 4.96 2.48
C ARG A 82 9.12 5.94 1.57
N LEU A 83 8.91 5.51 0.34
CA LEU A 83 7.99 6.19 -0.57
C LEU A 83 6.56 5.73 -0.30
N ASP A 84 5.59 6.58 -0.59
CA ASP A 84 4.18 6.21 -0.55
C ASP A 84 3.89 5.15 -1.64
N PRO A 85 3.32 3.99 -1.30
CA PRO A 85 3.08 2.93 -2.26
C PRO A 85 2.01 3.27 -3.31
N LEU A 86 1.05 4.16 -3.01
CA LEU A 86 -0.06 4.41 -3.94
C LEU A 86 0.37 5.12 -5.23
N PRO A 87 1.20 6.19 -5.19
CA PRO A 87 1.80 6.76 -6.40
C PRO A 87 2.65 5.77 -7.19
N ILE A 88 3.37 4.87 -6.49
CA ILE A 88 4.15 3.81 -7.15
C ILE A 88 3.21 2.85 -7.88
N LEU A 89 2.10 2.43 -7.28
CA LEU A 89 1.11 1.60 -7.96
C LEU A 89 0.59 2.27 -9.23
N SER A 90 0.27 3.56 -9.16
CA SER A 90 -0.21 4.32 -10.31
C SER A 90 0.78 4.29 -11.47
N TYR A 91 2.07 4.40 -11.18
CA TYR A 91 3.14 4.27 -12.16
C TYR A 91 3.23 2.83 -12.72
N LEU A 92 3.15 1.80 -11.86
CA LEU A 92 3.27 0.39 -12.23
C LEU A 92 2.09 -0.14 -13.06
N ILE A 93 0.92 0.46 -12.94
CA ILE A 93 -0.25 0.15 -13.77
C ILE A 93 0.09 0.23 -15.27
N GLY A 94 0.84 1.26 -15.66
CA GLY A 94 1.30 1.44 -17.03
C GLY A 94 2.47 0.54 -17.45
N GLN A 95 3.18 -0.06 -16.48
CA GLN A 95 4.35 -0.91 -16.72
C GLN A 95 4.03 -2.41 -16.78
N THR A 96 2.84 -2.82 -16.32
CA THR A 96 2.38 -4.20 -16.21
C THR A 96 1.05 -4.40 -16.92
N ARG A 97 0.71 -5.65 -17.24
CA ARG A 97 -0.52 -5.98 -17.97
C ARG A 97 -1.47 -6.92 -17.23
N LYS A 98 -0.93 -7.85 -16.47
CA LYS A 98 -1.68 -8.94 -15.81
C LYS A 98 -1.51 -8.96 -14.29
N LEU A 99 -0.37 -8.47 -13.81
CA LEU A 99 0.01 -8.50 -12.40
C LEU A 99 -0.98 -7.70 -11.56
N GLY A 100 -1.55 -8.33 -10.53
CA GLY A 100 -2.30 -7.63 -9.48
C GLY A 100 -1.37 -6.71 -8.69
N LEU A 101 -1.85 -5.53 -8.33
CA LEU A 101 -1.07 -4.48 -7.68
C LEU A 101 -1.77 -4.02 -6.40
N GLY A 102 -1.10 -4.17 -5.26
CA GLY A 102 -1.66 -3.82 -3.96
C GLY A 102 -0.83 -2.85 -3.14
N ALA A 103 -1.51 -1.96 -2.46
CA ALA A 103 -0.92 -1.03 -1.52
C ALA A 103 -1.57 -1.10 -0.14
N THR A 104 -0.78 -0.82 0.88
CA THR A 104 -1.24 -0.72 2.26
C THR A 104 -1.83 0.66 2.51
N ARG A 105 -3.00 0.70 3.16
CA ARG A 105 -3.61 1.91 3.72
C ARG A 105 -4.27 1.60 5.07
N SER A 106 -4.04 2.49 6.02
CA SER A 106 -4.54 2.36 7.39
C SER A 106 -5.97 2.86 7.53
N THR A 107 -6.84 2.08 8.15
CA THR A 107 -8.18 2.53 8.51
C THR A 107 -8.19 3.52 9.70
N THR A 108 -7.08 3.62 10.43
CA THR A 108 -6.98 4.51 11.60
C THR A 108 -6.64 5.96 11.21
N TYR A 109 -5.83 6.15 10.15
CA TYR A 109 -5.26 7.47 9.84
C TYR A 109 -5.70 8.06 8.48
N TYR A 110 -6.58 7.37 7.78
CA TYR A 110 -7.21 7.88 6.56
C TYR A 110 -8.73 7.98 6.73
N GLU A 111 -9.39 8.57 5.75
CA GLU A 111 -10.85 8.65 5.69
C GLU A 111 -11.40 7.70 4.62
N PRO A 112 -12.53 7.02 4.88
CA PRO A 112 -13.04 5.97 3.99
C PRO A 112 -13.40 6.48 2.60
N ALA A 113 -13.91 7.71 2.48
CA ALA A 113 -14.26 8.29 1.18
C ALA A 113 -13.02 8.53 0.31
N HIS A 114 -11.88 8.94 0.91
CA HIS A 114 -10.62 9.11 0.18
C HIS A 114 -10.11 7.76 -0.31
N ILE A 115 -10.02 6.78 0.56
CA ILE A 115 -9.54 5.43 0.21
C ILE A 115 -10.44 4.77 -0.84
N ALA A 116 -11.75 4.87 -0.69
CA ALA A 116 -12.68 4.32 -1.67
C ALA A 116 -12.46 4.95 -3.05
N ARG A 117 -12.27 6.27 -3.15
CA ARG A 117 -12.00 6.97 -4.40
C ARG A 117 -10.64 6.61 -4.99
N GLU A 118 -9.59 6.56 -4.18
CA GLU A 118 -8.22 6.23 -4.61
C GLU A 118 -8.19 4.83 -5.24
N PHE A 119 -8.69 3.83 -4.52
CA PHE A 119 -8.67 2.45 -5.01
C PHE A 119 -9.63 2.22 -6.19
N ALA A 120 -10.79 2.86 -6.23
CA ALA A 120 -11.65 2.82 -7.41
C ALA A 120 -10.95 3.41 -8.65
N THR A 121 -10.21 4.51 -8.48
CA THR A 121 -9.41 5.11 -9.55
C THR A 121 -8.33 4.14 -10.05
N LEU A 122 -7.56 3.55 -9.13
CA LEU A 122 -6.54 2.56 -9.46
C LEU A 122 -7.12 1.33 -10.15
N ASP A 123 -8.29 0.88 -9.70
CA ASP A 123 -8.97 -0.28 -10.26
C ASP A 123 -9.40 -0.03 -11.71
N HIS A 124 -10.00 1.12 -11.99
CA HIS A 124 -10.32 1.53 -13.36
C HIS A 124 -9.06 1.64 -14.24
N LEU A 125 -8.01 2.33 -13.78
CA LEU A 125 -6.78 2.50 -14.54
C LEU A 125 -6.07 1.17 -14.79
N SER A 126 -6.11 0.25 -13.82
CA SER A 126 -5.48 -1.06 -13.91
C SER A 126 -6.35 -2.12 -14.60
N ARG A 127 -7.62 -1.82 -14.90
CA ARG A 127 -8.61 -2.76 -15.45
C ARG A 127 -8.88 -3.94 -14.51
N GLY A 128 -9.19 -3.64 -13.26
CA GLY A 128 -9.57 -4.63 -12.25
C GLY A 128 -8.39 -5.34 -11.57
N ARG A 129 -7.20 -4.70 -11.49
CA ARG A 129 -6.00 -5.30 -10.90
C ARG A 129 -5.56 -4.66 -9.59
N ALA A 130 -6.29 -3.65 -9.11
CA ALA A 130 -5.96 -2.98 -7.86
C ALA A 130 -6.41 -3.77 -6.63
N ALA A 131 -5.61 -3.73 -5.57
CA ALA A 131 -5.97 -4.33 -4.29
C ALA A 131 -5.51 -3.46 -3.11
N TRP A 132 -6.28 -3.49 -2.05
CA TRP A 132 -6.02 -2.79 -0.81
C TRP A 132 -5.62 -3.76 0.29
N ASN A 133 -4.42 -3.59 0.83
CA ASN A 133 -4.03 -4.22 2.08
C ASN A 133 -4.51 -3.36 3.24
N ILE A 134 -5.56 -3.83 3.90
CA ILE A 134 -6.24 -3.15 5.00
C ILE A 134 -5.47 -3.37 6.29
N VAL A 135 -5.02 -2.30 6.93
CA VAL A 135 -4.34 -2.36 8.22
C VAL A 135 -4.92 -1.33 9.19
N THR A 136 -4.79 -1.61 10.49
CA THR A 136 -5.21 -0.68 11.55
C THR A 136 -4.05 0.15 12.11
N SER A 137 -2.83 0.02 11.54
CA SER A 137 -1.58 0.49 12.13
C SER A 137 -1.28 -0.15 13.50
N MET A 138 -0.16 0.17 14.13
CA MET A 138 0.18 -0.50 15.39
C MET A 138 1.08 0.30 16.33
N ASN A 139 1.65 1.43 15.90
CA ASN A 139 2.69 2.11 16.65
C ASN A 139 2.25 3.49 17.14
N ASP A 140 2.64 3.86 18.35
CA ASP A 140 2.42 5.19 18.91
C ASP A 140 3.09 6.29 18.06
N SER A 141 4.21 5.98 17.39
CA SER A 141 4.86 6.91 16.47
C SER A 141 3.96 7.33 15.31
N GLU A 142 3.11 6.43 14.82
CA GLU A 142 2.11 6.77 13.81
C GLU A 142 1.02 7.68 14.39
N GLY A 143 0.57 7.41 15.62
CA GLY A 143 -0.39 8.28 16.33
C GLY A 143 0.14 9.71 16.48
N ARG A 144 1.39 9.85 16.92
CA ARG A 144 2.04 11.15 17.08
C ARG A 144 2.19 11.94 15.79
N LEU A 145 2.39 11.26 14.66
CA LEU A 145 2.43 11.92 13.34
C LEU A 145 1.11 12.63 13.01
N PHE A 146 -0.01 12.10 13.50
CA PHE A 146 -1.35 12.66 13.33
C PHE A 146 -1.87 13.44 14.54
N GLY A 147 -0.97 13.95 15.40
CA GLY A 147 -1.29 14.82 16.52
C GLY A 147 -1.94 14.10 17.71
N LYS A 148 -1.75 12.80 17.84
CA LYS A 148 -2.23 12.00 18.98
C LYS A 148 -1.06 11.59 19.86
N ASP A 149 -1.20 11.59 21.17
CA ASP A 149 -0.15 11.18 22.11
C ASP A 149 0.15 9.68 21.97
N LYS A 150 -0.87 8.89 21.76
CA LYS A 150 -0.81 7.43 21.60
C LYS A 150 -1.63 6.95 20.42
N HIS A 151 -1.29 5.77 19.97
CA HIS A 151 -2.12 5.05 19.01
C HIS A 151 -3.46 4.66 19.66
N LEU A 152 -4.49 4.51 18.82
CA LEU A 152 -5.80 4.06 19.28
C LEU A 152 -5.68 2.64 19.88
N GLU A 153 -6.43 2.37 20.92
CA GLU A 153 -6.49 1.07 21.59
C GLU A 153 -6.86 -0.04 20.60
N HIS A 154 -6.37 -1.28 20.85
CA HIS A 154 -6.42 -2.39 19.91
C HIS A 154 -7.86 -2.67 19.42
N ASP A 155 -8.79 -2.90 20.33
CA ASP A 155 -10.16 -3.31 19.94
C ASP A 155 -10.92 -2.18 19.27
N LEU A 156 -10.76 -0.96 19.75
CA LEU A 156 -11.34 0.23 19.13
C LEU A 156 -10.82 0.48 17.69
N ARG A 157 -9.59 0.06 17.39
CA ARG A 157 -9.08 0.15 16.02
C ARG A 157 -9.78 -0.81 15.08
N TYR A 158 -10.12 -2.00 15.56
CA TYR A 158 -10.82 -2.99 14.76
C TYR A 158 -12.28 -2.62 14.58
N ASP A 159 -12.96 -2.12 15.62
CA ASP A 159 -14.33 -1.59 15.50
C ASP A 159 -14.38 -0.47 14.46
N ARG A 160 -13.42 0.47 14.51
CA ARG A 160 -13.28 1.52 13.49
C ARG A 160 -13.01 0.94 12.10
N ALA A 161 -12.19 -0.10 12.00
CA ALA A 161 -11.85 -0.72 10.72
C ALA A 161 -13.06 -1.38 10.07
N ASP A 162 -13.90 -2.05 10.85
CA ASP A 162 -15.13 -2.67 10.36
C ASP A 162 -16.07 -1.62 9.76
N GLU A 163 -16.33 -0.54 10.49
CA GLU A 163 -17.14 0.58 9.98
C GLU A 163 -16.52 1.22 8.73
N PHE A 164 -15.20 1.45 8.75
CA PHE A 164 -14.47 2.04 7.64
C PHE A 164 -14.62 1.21 6.36
N VAL A 165 -14.42 -0.10 6.46
CA VAL A 165 -14.53 -1.03 5.33
C VAL A 165 -15.96 -1.10 4.83
N GLU A 166 -16.94 -1.10 5.74
CA GLU A 166 -18.36 -1.08 5.37
C GLU A 166 -18.69 0.17 4.53
N VAL A 167 -18.21 1.35 4.96
CA VAL A 167 -18.41 2.60 4.20
C VAL A 167 -17.75 2.54 2.83
N ALA A 168 -16.49 2.09 2.73
CA ALA A 168 -15.80 1.95 1.46
C ALA A 168 -16.53 1.00 0.50
N LEU A 169 -16.99 -0.16 0.99
CA LEU A 169 -17.77 -1.11 0.20
C LEU A 169 -19.11 -0.55 -0.25
N LYS A 170 -19.81 0.20 0.58
CA LYS A 170 -21.07 0.89 0.22
C LYS A 170 -20.83 1.93 -0.88
N LEU A 171 -19.74 2.70 -0.80
CA LEU A 171 -19.38 3.66 -1.84
C LEU A 171 -19.11 2.97 -3.19
N TRP A 172 -18.34 1.89 -3.21
CA TRP A 172 -18.07 1.14 -4.45
C TRP A 172 -19.32 0.48 -5.04
N ARG A 173 -20.31 0.11 -4.24
CA ARG A 173 -21.57 -0.50 -4.65
C ARG A 173 -22.70 0.49 -4.90
N SER A 174 -22.45 1.78 -4.70
CA SER A 174 -23.50 2.81 -4.78
C SER A 174 -24.01 3.08 -6.21
N TRP A 175 -23.23 2.69 -7.22
CA TRP A 175 -23.58 2.87 -8.62
C TRP A 175 -24.16 1.60 -9.21
N GLY A 176 -25.33 1.69 -9.85
CA GLY A 176 -25.90 0.60 -10.65
C GLY A 176 -25.12 0.43 -11.96
N ALA A 177 -25.27 -0.72 -12.60
CA ALA A 177 -24.58 -1.04 -13.85
C ALA A 177 -24.92 -0.05 -15.00
N ASP A 178 -26.06 0.60 -14.91
CA ASP A 178 -26.60 1.55 -15.89
C ASP A 178 -26.60 3.01 -15.40
N ALA A 179 -25.87 3.31 -14.33
CA ALA A 179 -25.84 4.65 -13.73
C ALA A 179 -25.31 5.73 -14.71
N LEU A 180 -24.34 5.38 -15.54
CA LEU A 180 -23.79 6.26 -16.57
C LEU A 180 -24.45 5.99 -17.93
N LYS A 181 -25.45 6.77 -18.30
CA LYS A 181 -26.14 6.64 -19.59
C LYS A 181 -25.40 7.35 -20.72
N LEU A 182 -24.78 8.49 -20.44
CA LEU A 182 -24.01 9.30 -21.39
C LEU A 182 -24.71 9.48 -22.75
N ASP A 183 -26.02 9.66 -22.72
CA ASP A 183 -26.83 9.87 -23.89
C ASP A 183 -26.64 11.30 -24.43
N ARG A 184 -26.18 11.40 -25.68
CA ARG A 184 -25.84 12.68 -26.29
C ARG A 184 -27.07 13.45 -26.75
N GLU A 185 -28.22 12.81 -26.96
CA GLU A 185 -29.45 13.46 -27.43
C GLU A 185 -30.24 14.06 -26.25
N SER A 186 -30.29 13.35 -25.12
CA SER A 186 -31.05 13.79 -23.95
C SER A 186 -30.20 14.53 -22.91
N GLY A 187 -28.84 14.44 -22.99
CA GLY A 187 -27.91 15.03 -22.03
C GLY A 187 -27.86 14.21 -20.74
#